data_d3823e67ed1b44707eb680c0b199e951
#
_entry.id   d3823e67ed1b44707eb680c0b199e951
#
_cell.length_a   1.000
_cell.length_b   1.000
_cell.length_c   1.000
_cell.angle_alpha   90.00
_cell.angle_beta   90.00
_cell.angle_gamma   90.00
#
_symmetry.space_group_name_H-M   'P 1'
#
loop_
_entity.id
_entity.type
_entity.pdbx_description
1 polymer ?
#
loop_
_entity_poly.entity_id
_entity_poly.type
_entity_poly.pdbx_seq_one_letter_code
_entity_poly.pdbx_strand_id
1 'polypeptide(L)'
;MTLFSSFPRTRARVRPAHALSSPPLLLLLAALSLSAAQVEAQSVTARPVARMIARTATDAPASLPASEPRLTSAACSERSRYAHASASFAATSPERRAFDLVNRERAARGEARLVWDDELASMARRHSENMARQNFFSHTDRTGRDTAARAAECGVCGWRALAENIAYNQGFDDPAAFAVERWMTSAKHRDNILRAGFTHAGLGIAKSSDGTVYFTQVFVTR
;
A
#
# COMPACT_ATOMS: atom_id res chain seq x y z
N MET A 1 -26.85 33.16 -70.35
CA MET A 1 -25.78 33.61 -71.19
C MET A 1 -24.74 32.52 -71.16
N THR A 2 -24.83 31.55 -72.07
CA THR A 2 -24.13 31.53 -73.40
C THR A 2 -22.60 31.50 -73.15
N LEU A 3 -21.78 30.60 -73.62
CA LEU A 3 -21.73 29.68 -74.75
C LEU A 3 -20.49 28.78 -74.56
N PHE A 4 -20.53 27.56 -74.94
CA PHE A 4 -19.92 26.85 -76.05
C PHE A 4 -18.38 26.99 -76.13
N SER A 5 -17.58 25.97 -76.33
CA SER A 5 -17.45 25.06 -77.45
C SER A 5 -16.08 24.37 -77.27
N SER A 6 -15.74 23.25 -77.49
CA SER A 6 -15.82 22.23 -78.56
C SER A 6 -14.53 21.41 -78.51
N PHE A 7 -14.67 20.16 -78.72
CA PHE A 7 -13.66 19.15 -79.08
C PHE A 7 -12.86 19.48 -80.37
N PRO A 8 -11.73 18.82 -80.68
CA PRO A 8 -11.88 17.51 -81.27
C PRO A 8 -10.77 16.45 -81.02
N ARG A 9 -11.15 15.22 -81.32
CA ARG A 9 -10.42 13.97 -81.48
C ARG A 9 -9.36 13.99 -82.60
N THR A 10 -8.36 13.13 -82.47
CA THR A 10 -7.80 12.24 -83.53
C THR A 10 -6.90 11.19 -82.88
N ARG A 11 -7.19 9.99 -82.88
CA ARG A 11 -7.07 8.81 -83.79
C ARG A 11 -5.65 8.46 -84.19
N ALA A 12 -5.21 7.30 -83.73
CA ALA A 12 -4.86 6.04 -84.44
C ALA A 12 -3.35 5.88 -84.74
N ARG A 13 -2.74 4.84 -84.54
CA ARG A 13 -2.69 3.52 -85.18
C ARG A 13 -1.50 2.71 -84.65
N VAL A 14 -1.71 1.49 -84.16
CA VAL A 14 -1.43 0.18 -84.76
C VAL A 14 0.02 -0.27 -84.86
N ARG A 15 0.37 -1.22 -84.03
CA ARG A 15 1.07 -2.52 -84.15
C ARG A 15 2.12 -2.75 -85.25
N PRO A 16 3.01 -3.78 -85.22
CA PRO A 16 3.05 -5.02 -84.36
C PRO A 16 4.46 -5.45 -83.90
N ALA A 17 4.42 -6.38 -82.95
CA ALA A 17 5.17 -7.60 -82.75
C ALA A 17 6.61 -7.75 -83.20
N HIS A 18 7.44 -8.24 -82.28
CA HIS A 18 8.19 -9.49 -82.52
C HIS A 18 8.64 -10.04 -81.19
N ALA A 19 8.30 -11.28 -80.93
CA ALA A 19 8.74 -12.09 -79.87
C ALA A 19 10.20 -12.51 -80.03
N LEU A 20 10.95 -12.54 -78.97
CA LEU A 20 12.08 -13.42 -78.83
C LEU A 20 12.18 -13.82 -77.33
N SER A 21 11.95 -15.08 -77.17
CA SER A 21 12.09 -15.86 -76.00
C SER A 21 13.53 -15.92 -75.50
N SER A 22 13.74 -15.71 -74.21
CA SER A 22 14.91 -16.29 -73.54
C SER A 22 14.55 -16.52 -72.05
N PRO A 23 15.03 -17.58 -71.46
CA PRO A 23 14.49 -18.14 -70.22
C PRO A 23 14.85 -17.31 -69.01
N PRO A 24 14.05 -17.44 -67.94
CA PRO A 24 14.33 -16.71 -66.71
C PRO A 24 15.48 -17.39 -65.96
N LEU A 25 16.52 -16.62 -65.76
CA LEU A 25 17.55 -16.92 -64.76
C LEU A 25 16.85 -16.95 -63.39
N LEU A 26 16.71 -18.15 -62.84
CA LEU A 26 16.24 -18.35 -61.50
C LEU A 26 17.27 -17.72 -60.53
N LEU A 27 17.08 -16.47 -60.19
CA LEU A 27 17.72 -15.85 -59.04
C LEU A 27 16.95 -16.37 -57.81
N LEU A 28 17.52 -17.39 -57.19
CA LEU A 28 17.15 -17.87 -55.86
C LEU A 28 17.51 -16.74 -54.87
N LEU A 29 16.64 -15.77 -54.72
CA LEU A 29 16.65 -14.89 -53.55
C LEU A 29 16.17 -15.71 -52.38
N ALA A 30 17.12 -16.34 -51.69
CA ALA A 30 16.90 -16.82 -50.34
C ALA A 30 16.54 -15.57 -49.49
N ALA A 31 15.24 -15.32 -49.36
CA ALA A 31 14.74 -14.46 -48.34
C ALA A 31 15.10 -15.11 -47.00
N LEU A 32 16.21 -14.68 -46.40
CA LEU A 32 16.42 -14.87 -44.97
C LEU A 32 15.28 -14.12 -44.29
N SER A 33 14.20 -14.84 -44.05
CA SER A 33 13.22 -14.46 -43.04
C SER A 33 13.94 -14.51 -41.71
N LEU A 34 14.51 -13.37 -41.32
CA LEU A 34 14.89 -13.12 -39.96
C LEU A 34 13.58 -13.14 -39.15
N SER A 35 13.23 -14.33 -38.71
CA SER A 35 12.23 -14.52 -37.68
C SER A 35 12.79 -13.82 -36.45
N ALA A 36 12.45 -12.56 -36.29
CA ALA A 36 12.58 -11.89 -35.01
C ALA A 36 11.71 -12.73 -34.05
N ALA A 37 12.33 -13.67 -33.39
CA ALA A 37 11.77 -14.26 -32.20
C ALA A 37 11.52 -13.07 -31.27
N GLN A 38 10.27 -12.62 -31.24
CA GLN A 38 9.76 -11.77 -30.18
C GLN A 38 9.94 -12.60 -28.92
N VAL A 39 11.03 -12.33 -28.22
CA VAL A 39 11.13 -12.65 -26.83
C VAL A 39 10.06 -11.80 -26.18
N GLU A 40 8.84 -12.33 -26.10
CA GLU A 40 7.87 -11.87 -25.15
C GLU A 40 8.58 -11.99 -23.81
N ALA A 41 9.05 -10.86 -23.33
CA ALA A 41 9.41 -10.71 -21.92
C ALA A 41 8.11 -11.00 -21.16
N GLN A 42 7.91 -12.28 -20.82
CA GLN A 42 6.94 -12.66 -19.83
C GLN A 42 7.33 -11.87 -18.58
N SER A 43 6.60 -10.78 -18.37
CA SER A 43 6.64 -10.09 -17.10
C SER A 43 6.26 -11.17 -16.07
N VAL A 44 7.27 -11.70 -15.40
CA VAL A 44 7.06 -12.52 -14.22
C VAL A 44 6.38 -11.60 -13.23
N THR A 45 5.06 -11.57 -13.28
CA THR A 45 4.27 -10.88 -12.28
C THR A 45 4.60 -11.58 -10.97
N ALA A 46 5.42 -10.93 -10.16
CA ALA A 46 5.79 -11.46 -8.86
C ALA A 46 4.48 -11.83 -8.14
N ARG A 47 4.41 -13.08 -7.65
CA ARG A 47 3.20 -13.55 -6.96
C ARG A 47 2.96 -12.64 -5.76
N PRO A 48 1.71 -12.21 -5.54
CA PRO A 48 1.39 -11.39 -4.38
C PRO A 48 1.84 -12.08 -3.10
N VAL A 49 2.48 -11.32 -2.22
CA VAL A 49 3.01 -11.80 -0.94
C VAL A 49 2.36 -11.02 0.19
N ALA A 50 2.01 -11.69 1.28
CA ALA A 50 1.48 -11.05 2.46
C ALA A 50 1.88 -11.78 3.75
N ARG A 51 2.10 -11.03 4.81
CA ARG A 51 2.30 -11.55 6.18
C ARG A 51 1.65 -10.62 7.21
N MET A 52 1.24 -11.20 8.34
CA MET A 52 0.61 -10.48 9.44
C MET A 52 1.12 -10.99 10.78
N ILE A 53 1.22 -10.12 11.77
CA ILE A 53 1.44 -10.46 13.18
C ILE A 53 0.51 -9.58 14.02
N ALA A 54 -0.14 -10.17 15.04
CA ALA A 54 -0.92 -9.46 16.04
C ALA A 54 -0.24 -9.54 17.40
N ARG A 55 -0.17 -8.42 18.08
CA ARG A 55 0.07 -8.34 19.51
C ARG A 55 -1.27 -8.17 20.21
N THR A 56 -1.60 -9.09 21.12
CA THR A 56 -2.82 -9.00 21.93
C THR A 56 -2.75 -7.76 22.83
N ALA A 57 -3.93 -7.27 23.22
CA ALA A 57 -4.04 -6.14 24.11
C ALA A 57 -3.25 -6.39 25.40
N THR A 58 -2.42 -5.42 25.75
CA THR A 58 -1.76 -5.36 27.04
C THR A 58 -2.50 -4.31 27.85
N ASP A 59 -3.10 -4.73 28.96
CA ASP A 59 -3.63 -3.78 29.95
C ASP A 59 -2.44 -3.05 30.58
N ALA A 60 -2.61 -1.77 30.84
CA ALA A 60 -1.59 -1.03 31.57
C ALA A 60 -1.37 -1.74 32.91
N PRO A 61 -0.13 -2.09 33.28
CA PRO A 61 0.11 -2.75 34.55
C PRO A 61 -0.45 -1.91 35.69
N ALA A 62 -1.24 -2.52 36.55
CA ALA A 62 -1.81 -1.84 37.72
C ALA A 62 -0.73 -1.30 38.65
N SER A 63 0.50 -1.83 38.55
CA SER A 63 1.69 -1.33 39.22
C SER A 63 2.91 -1.57 38.32
N LEU A 64 3.48 -0.49 37.75
CA LEU A 64 4.85 -0.52 37.29
C LEU A 64 5.77 -0.63 38.50
N PRO A 65 6.89 -1.37 38.43
CA PRO A 65 7.88 -1.37 39.50
C PRO A 65 8.31 0.09 39.74
N ALA A 66 8.47 0.46 41.03
CA ALA A 66 8.70 1.82 41.52
C ALA A 66 9.98 2.51 41.00
N SER A 67 10.78 1.84 40.14
CA SER A 67 12.05 2.31 39.59
C SER A 67 11.97 2.96 38.21
N GLU A 68 10.84 2.88 37.50
CA GLU A 68 10.65 3.61 36.24
C GLU A 68 10.02 4.98 36.56
N PRO A 69 10.59 6.10 36.08
CA PRO A 69 9.99 7.40 36.26
C PRO A 69 8.62 7.42 35.57
N ARG A 70 7.53 7.35 36.34
CA ARG A 70 6.20 7.64 35.84
C ARG A 70 6.24 9.03 35.24
N LEU A 71 6.12 9.12 33.91
CA LEU A 71 5.86 10.41 33.29
C LEU A 71 4.62 10.98 33.97
N THR A 72 4.80 12.06 34.73
CA THR A 72 3.67 12.76 35.34
C THR A 72 2.74 13.24 34.24
N SER A 73 1.45 13.37 34.54
CA SER A 73 0.46 13.92 33.60
C SER A 73 0.93 15.23 32.93
N ALA A 74 1.70 16.05 33.68
CA ALA A 74 2.30 17.26 33.16
C ALA A 74 3.41 17.00 32.12
N ALA A 75 4.34 16.06 32.40
CA ALA A 75 5.40 15.70 31.45
C ALA A 75 4.84 15.04 30.19
N CYS A 76 3.73 14.31 30.32
CA CYS A 76 3.01 13.73 29.21
C CYS A 76 2.34 14.81 28.33
N SER A 77 1.69 15.80 28.98
CA SER A 77 1.07 16.95 28.29
C SER A 77 2.10 17.84 27.60
N GLU A 78 3.28 17.98 28.16
CA GLU A 78 4.37 18.74 27.54
C GLU A 78 4.94 18.03 26.33
N ARG A 79 5.24 16.74 26.43
CA ARG A 79 5.72 15.92 25.30
C ARG A 79 4.69 15.85 24.17
N SER A 80 3.40 15.71 24.50
CA SER A 80 2.32 15.75 23.51
C SER A 80 2.29 17.09 22.77
N ARG A 81 2.44 18.22 23.46
CA ARG A 81 2.51 19.56 22.82
C ARG A 81 3.71 19.73 21.89
N TYR A 82 4.88 19.20 22.25
CA TYR A 82 6.07 19.24 21.38
C TYR A 82 5.91 18.27 20.19
N ALA A 83 5.27 17.13 20.35
CA ALA A 83 4.96 16.21 19.26
C ALA A 83 3.96 16.81 18.26
N HIS A 84 2.97 17.57 18.75
CA HIS A 84 2.01 18.30 17.90
C HIS A 84 2.63 19.44 17.09
N ALA A 85 3.69 20.09 17.61
CA ALA A 85 4.40 21.14 16.88
C ALA A 85 5.19 20.62 15.67
N SER A 86 5.40 19.32 15.58
CA SER A 86 6.29 18.68 14.60
C SER A 86 5.62 18.02 13.42
N ALA A 87 4.36 18.23 13.16
CA ALA A 87 3.56 17.85 12.00
C ALA A 87 2.28 17.13 12.40
N SER A 88 1.16 17.83 12.37
CA SER A 88 -0.15 17.17 12.17
C SER A 88 -0.19 16.64 10.74
N PHE A 89 0.31 15.43 10.53
CA PHE A 89 0.16 14.78 9.25
C PHE A 89 -1.27 14.25 9.17
N ALA A 90 -2.09 14.92 8.39
CA ALA A 90 -3.39 14.38 8.02
C ALA A 90 -3.22 12.93 7.53
N ALA A 91 -4.18 12.07 7.90
CA ALA A 91 -4.18 10.68 7.42
C ALA A 91 -4.09 10.66 5.89
N THR A 92 -3.18 9.86 5.35
CA THR A 92 -3.12 9.62 3.90
C THR A 92 -4.37 8.91 3.42
N SER A 93 -4.69 9.00 2.11
CA SER A 93 -5.86 8.31 1.55
C SER A 93 -5.88 6.80 1.84
N PRO A 94 -4.76 6.04 1.73
CA PRO A 94 -4.74 4.63 2.09
C PRO A 94 -4.95 4.37 3.60
N GLU A 95 -4.39 5.21 4.47
CA GLU A 95 -4.59 5.11 5.92
C GLU A 95 -6.05 5.35 6.29
N ARG A 96 -6.67 6.37 5.72
CA ARG A 96 -8.09 6.66 5.91
C ARG A 96 -8.95 5.51 5.42
N ARG A 97 -8.64 4.97 4.24
CA ARG A 97 -9.35 3.83 3.68
C ARG A 97 -9.29 2.60 4.59
N ALA A 98 -8.10 2.22 5.07
CA ALA A 98 -7.96 1.08 5.98
C ALA A 98 -8.71 1.31 7.30
N PHE A 99 -8.65 2.51 7.87
CA PHE A 99 -9.35 2.87 9.09
C PHE A 99 -10.88 2.81 8.91
N ASP A 100 -11.40 3.30 7.80
CA ASP A 100 -12.84 3.24 7.49
C ASP A 100 -13.31 1.80 7.30
N LEU A 101 -12.50 0.94 6.68
CA LEU A 101 -12.78 -0.49 6.56
C LEU A 101 -12.84 -1.18 7.92
N VAL A 102 -11.88 -0.93 8.80
CA VAL A 102 -11.90 -1.42 10.19
C VAL A 102 -13.17 -0.99 10.91
N ASN A 103 -13.55 0.27 10.78
CA ASN A 103 -14.78 0.78 11.40
C ASN A 103 -16.06 0.20 10.80
N ARG A 104 -16.05 -0.19 9.52
CA ARG A 104 -17.17 -0.94 8.91
C ARG A 104 -17.26 -2.35 9.49
N GLU A 105 -16.12 -3.03 9.67
CA GLU A 105 -16.07 -4.37 10.28
C GLU A 105 -16.59 -4.35 11.72
N ARG A 106 -16.24 -3.32 12.51
CA ARG A 106 -16.77 -3.11 13.86
C ARG A 106 -18.27 -2.89 13.83
N ALA A 107 -18.75 -1.93 13.04
CA ALA A 107 -20.18 -1.60 12.92
C ALA A 107 -21.03 -2.81 12.47
N ALA A 108 -20.52 -3.62 11.54
CA ALA A 108 -21.20 -4.83 11.06
C ALA A 108 -21.37 -5.90 12.16
N ARG A 109 -20.64 -5.77 13.28
CA ARG A 109 -20.69 -6.69 14.44
C ARG A 109 -21.24 -6.03 15.71
N GLY A 110 -21.82 -4.84 15.57
CA GLY A 110 -22.44 -4.12 16.68
C GLY A 110 -21.44 -3.38 17.59
N GLU A 111 -20.18 -3.29 17.22
CA GLU A 111 -19.17 -2.60 18.00
C GLU A 111 -19.14 -1.09 17.68
N ALA A 112 -18.89 -0.28 18.71
CA ALA A 112 -18.73 1.17 18.53
C ALA A 112 -17.54 1.48 17.61
N ARG A 113 -17.71 2.51 16.75
CA ARG A 113 -16.63 2.99 15.88
C ARG A 113 -15.46 3.52 16.71
N LEU A 114 -14.26 3.23 16.28
CA LEU A 114 -13.04 3.84 16.80
C LEU A 114 -12.94 5.30 16.34
N VAL A 115 -12.44 6.16 17.21
CA VAL A 115 -12.06 7.53 16.87
C VAL A 115 -10.63 7.52 16.33
N TRP A 116 -10.39 8.27 15.26
CA TRP A 116 -9.05 8.46 14.74
C TRP A 116 -8.22 9.30 15.72
N ASP A 117 -6.98 8.86 15.96
CA ASP A 117 -6.04 9.52 16.84
C ASP A 117 -4.72 9.80 16.09
N ASP A 118 -4.39 11.06 15.92
CA ASP A 118 -3.23 11.50 15.12
C ASP A 118 -1.90 11.13 15.78
N GLU A 119 -1.82 11.08 17.12
CA GLU A 119 -0.62 10.65 17.84
C GLU A 119 -0.35 9.16 17.58
N LEU A 120 -1.39 8.34 17.69
CA LEU A 120 -1.31 6.91 17.36
C LEU A 120 -0.96 6.68 15.90
N ALA A 121 -1.55 7.46 14.98
CA ALA A 121 -1.27 7.36 13.55
C ALA A 121 0.19 7.74 13.24
N SER A 122 0.71 8.80 13.86
CA SER A 122 2.11 9.22 13.73
C SER A 122 3.07 8.14 14.24
N MET A 123 2.79 7.57 15.42
CA MET A 123 3.56 6.45 15.98
C MET A 123 3.52 5.22 15.06
N ALA A 124 2.35 4.85 14.58
CA ALA A 124 2.14 3.72 13.69
C ALA A 124 2.89 3.91 12.35
N ARG A 125 2.82 5.12 11.77
CA ARG A 125 3.52 5.45 10.53
C ARG A 125 5.04 5.33 10.69
N ARG A 126 5.61 5.87 11.76
CA ARG A 126 7.05 5.73 12.06
C ARG A 126 7.47 4.26 12.18
N HIS A 127 6.64 3.41 12.77
CA HIS A 127 6.95 1.98 12.86
C HIS A 127 6.90 1.29 11.50
N SER A 128 5.88 1.58 10.68
CA SER A 128 5.79 1.08 9.29
C SER A 128 6.98 1.53 8.43
N GLU A 129 7.39 2.80 8.57
CA GLU A 129 8.58 3.34 7.90
C GLU A 129 9.87 2.65 8.36
N ASN A 130 10.00 2.37 9.65
CA ASN A 130 11.14 1.65 10.19
C ASN A 130 11.20 0.22 9.65
N MET A 131 10.06 -0.49 9.62
CA MET A 131 9.99 -1.82 9.01
C MET A 131 10.40 -1.78 7.53
N ALA A 132 9.87 -0.82 6.78
CA ALA A 132 10.16 -0.66 5.35
C ALA A 132 11.63 -0.34 5.07
N ARG A 133 12.22 0.61 5.81
CA ARG A 133 13.61 1.06 5.59
C ARG A 133 14.66 0.06 6.04
N GLN A 134 14.38 -0.66 7.14
CA GLN A 134 15.35 -1.54 7.80
C GLN A 134 15.09 -3.02 7.49
N ASN A 135 14.15 -3.29 6.59
CA ASN A 135 13.78 -4.64 6.14
C ASN A 135 13.59 -5.62 7.31
N PHE A 136 12.63 -5.33 8.18
CA PHE A 136 12.23 -6.23 9.25
C PHE A 136 10.70 -6.25 9.39
N PHE A 137 10.19 -7.25 10.08
CA PHE A 137 8.76 -7.36 10.35
C PHE A 137 8.54 -7.92 11.76
N SER A 138 8.26 -7.03 12.71
CA SER A 138 8.13 -7.36 14.14
C SER A 138 7.40 -6.24 14.88
N HIS A 139 6.74 -6.58 15.99
CA HIS A 139 6.21 -5.62 16.96
C HIS A 139 7.30 -4.88 17.76
N THR A 140 8.49 -5.44 17.80
CA THR A 140 9.66 -4.84 18.45
C THR A 140 10.57 -4.27 17.36
N ASP A 141 10.98 -3.03 17.50
CA ASP A 141 11.88 -2.40 16.53
C ASP A 141 13.34 -2.87 16.72
N ARG A 142 14.23 -2.44 15.81
CA ARG A 142 15.64 -2.84 15.84
C ARG A 142 16.41 -2.33 17.06
N THR A 143 15.84 -1.42 17.84
CA THR A 143 16.42 -0.92 19.10
C THR A 143 15.83 -1.58 20.33
N GLY A 144 14.99 -2.62 20.16
CA GLY A 144 14.39 -3.38 21.24
C GLY A 144 13.10 -2.76 21.81
N ARG A 145 12.59 -1.66 21.23
CA ARG A 145 11.36 -1.00 21.71
C ARG A 145 10.12 -1.72 21.20
N ASP A 146 9.29 -2.14 22.12
CA ASP A 146 7.97 -2.67 21.82
C ASP A 146 6.93 -1.55 21.61
N THR A 147 5.68 -1.90 21.41
CA THR A 147 4.59 -0.95 21.17
C THR A 147 4.41 0.02 22.33
N ALA A 148 4.52 -0.47 23.59
CA ALA A 148 4.37 0.38 24.77
C ALA A 148 5.54 1.37 24.92
N ALA A 149 6.77 0.90 24.70
CA ALA A 149 7.96 1.76 24.71
C ALA A 149 7.90 2.84 23.62
N ARG A 150 7.43 2.48 22.42
CA ARG A 150 7.22 3.44 21.35
C ARG A 150 6.13 4.46 21.68
N ALA A 151 5.04 4.01 22.34
CA ALA A 151 3.98 4.90 22.80
C ALA A 151 4.52 5.93 23.79
N ALA A 152 5.30 5.49 24.78
CA ALA A 152 5.93 6.37 25.76
C ALA A 152 6.88 7.39 25.10
N GLU A 153 7.71 6.95 24.15
CA GLU A 153 8.63 7.83 23.42
C GLU A 153 7.89 8.88 22.57
N CYS A 154 6.75 8.49 21.99
CA CYS A 154 5.93 9.38 21.17
C CYS A 154 5.04 10.33 22.00
N GLY A 155 5.04 10.23 23.33
CA GLY A 155 4.17 11.01 24.18
C GLY A 155 2.70 10.55 24.17
N VAL A 156 2.43 9.35 23.65
CA VAL A 156 1.09 8.73 23.71
C VAL A 156 0.79 8.29 25.14
N CYS A 157 -0.05 9.06 25.81
CA CYS A 157 -0.31 8.93 27.23
C CYS A 157 -1.79 8.69 27.53
N GLY A 158 -2.08 8.36 28.82
CA GLY A 158 -3.46 8.28 29.32
C GLY A 158 -4.27 7.10 28.77
N TRP A 159 -3.60 6.06 28.25
CA TRP A 159 -4.27 4.83 27.84
C TRP A 159 -4.34 3.81 28.98
N ARG A 160 -5.40 3.02 29.00
CA ARG A 160 -5.61 1.91 29.93
C ARG A 160 -5.31 0.55 29.31
N ALA A 161 -5.53 0.42 28.02
CA ALA A 161 -5.17 -0.76 27.24
C ALA A 161 -4.58 -0.34 25.91
N LEU A 162 -3.61 -1.10 25.41
CA LEU A 162 -2.88 -0.87 24.18
C LEU A 162 -2.74 -2.18 23.40
N ALA A 163 -2.98 -2.17 22.10
CA ALA A 163 -2.72 -3.31 21.21
C ALA A 163 -2.22 -2.84 19.85
N GLU A 164 -1.65 -3.78 19.10
CA GLU A 164 -1.11 -3.51 17.78
C GLU A 164 -1.40 -4.65 16.80
N ASN A 165 -1.82 -4.31 15.61
CA ASN A 165 -1.82 -5.18 14.44
C ASN A 165 -0.78 -4.68 13.45
N ILE A 166 0.05 -5.56 12.92
CA ILE A 166 0.96 -5.26 11.82
C ILE A 166 0.73 -6.21 10.66
N ALA A 167 0.95 -5.73 9.45
CA ALA A 167 0.91 -6.51 8.22
C ALA A 167 1.90 -5.96 7.21
N TYR A 168 2.30 -6.78 6.26
CA TYR A 168 2.79 -6.30 4.99
C TYR A 168 2.18 -7.10 3.85
N ASN A 169 2.10 -6.47 2.70
CA ASN A 169 1.73 -7.13 1.46
C ASN A 169 2.40 -6.45 0.27
N GLN A 170 2.39 -7.15 -0.88
CA GLN A 170 2.97 -6.66 -2.13
C GLN A 170 2.17 -7.24 -3.29
N GLY A 171 1.97 -6.44 -4.34
CA GLY A 171 1.34 -6.89 -5.58
C GLY A 171 -0.19 -6.94 -5.56
N PHE A 172 -0.84 -6.22 -4.64
CA PHE A 172 -2.29 -6.09 -4.57
C PHE A 172 -2.72 -4.70 -5.06
N ASP A 173 -3.82 -4.64 -5.82
CA ASP A 173 -4.39 -3.38 -6.33
C ASP A 173 -4.88 -2.48 -5.20
N ASP A 174 -5.46 -3.07 -4.16
CA ASP A 174 -5.88 -2.38 -2.94
C ASP A 174 -5.21 -3.01 -1.72
N PRO A 175 -3.97 -2.63 -1.42
CA PRO A 175 -3.22 -3.19 -0.31
C PRO A 175 -3.89 -2.98 1.05
N ALA A 176 -4.63 -1.86 1.21
CA ALA A 176 -5.32 -1.52 2.45
C ALA A 176 -6.53 -2.44 2.69
N ALA A 177 -7.37 -2.65 1.68
CA ALA A 177 -8.49 -3.57 1.78
C ALA A 177 -8.02 -5.00 2.05
N PHE A 178 -6.98 -5.44 1.34
CA PHE A 178 -6.41 -6.76 1.55
C PHE A 178 -5.88 -6.95 2.98
N ALA A 179 -5.16 -5.97 3.54
CA ALA A 179 -4.65 -6.04 4.90
C ALA A 179 -5.79 -6.17 5.93
N VAL A 180 -6.85 -5.37 5.81
CA VAL A 180 -8.01 -5.43 6.72
C VAL A 180 -8.75 -6.75 6.60
N GLU A 181 -9.02 -7.24 5.38
CA GLU A 181 -9.63 -8.55 5.15
C GLU A 181 -8.83 -9.66 5.84
N ARG A 182 -7.52 -9.66 5.66
CA ARG A 182 -6.64 -10.67 6.27
C ARG A 182 -6.58 -10.55 7.79
N TRP A 183 -6.60 -9.35 8.34
CA TRP A 183 -6.73 -9.16 9.79
C TRP A 183 -8.04 -9.74 10.30
N MET A 184 -9.14 -9.58 9.60
CA MET A 184 -10.44 -10.12 10.00
C MET A 184 -10.51 -11.65 9.90
N THR A 185 -9.72 -12.29 9.04
CA THR A 185 -9.64 -13.76 8.95
C THR A 185 -8.75 -14.38 10.03
N SER A 186 -7.87 -13.61 10.67
CA SER A 186 -6.98 -14.05 11.73
C SER A 186 -7.57 -13.74 13.10
N ALA A 187 -7.77 -14.75 13.93
CA ALA A 187 -8.43 -14.60 15.24
C ALA A 187 -7.79 -13.48 16.09
N LYS A 188 -6.48 -13.50 16.28
CA LYS A 188 -5.77 -12.51 17.11
C LYS A 188 -5.90 -11.08 16.61
N HIS A 189 -5.80 -10.87 15.29
CA HIS A 189 -5.96 -9.53 14.72
C HIS A 189 -7.42 -9.07 14.81
N ARG A 190 -8.35 -9.95 14.52
CA ARG A 190 -9.79 -9.69 14.62
C ARG A 190 -10.18 -9.34 16.06
N ASP A 191 -9.64 -10.06 17.06
CA ASP A 191 -9.92 -9.78 18.47
C ASP A 191 -9.48 -8.36 18.85
N ASN A 192 -8.34 -7.89 18.37
CA ASN A 192 -7.94 -6.48 18.55
C ASN A 192 -8.91 -5.52 17.85
N ILE A 193 -9.29 -5.80 16.60
CA ILE A 193 -10.22 -4.94 15.85
C ILE A 193 -11.59 -4.87 16.52
N LEU A 194 -12.11 -5.98 17.03
CA LEU A 194 -13.46 -6.10 17.59
C LEU A 194 -13.52 -5.91 19.12
N ARG A 195 -12.42 -5.64 19.80
CA ARG A 195 -12.45 -5.42 21.25
C ARG A 195 -13.30 -4.18 21.58
N ALA A 196 -14.39 -4.40 22.31
CA ALA A 196 -15.35 -3.36 22.68
C ALA A 196 -14.72 -2.23 23.52
N GLY A 197 -13.70 -2.56 24.32
CA GLY A 197 -13.01 -1.61 25.18
C GLY A 197 -12.08 -0.62 24.45
N PHE A 198 -11.74 -0.84 23.20
CA PHE A 198 -10.96 0.14 22.44
C PHE A 198 -11.85 1.28 21.96
N THR A 199 -11.37 2.51 22.18
CA THR A 199 -12.07 3.75 21.85
C THR A 199 -11.39 4.51 20.72
N HIS A 200 -10.06 4.45 20.61
CA HIS A 200 -9.28 5.17 19.63
C HIS A 200 -8.30 4.24 18.90
N ALA A 201 -7.99 4.60 17.67
CA ALA A 201 -6.92 3.95 16.93
C ALA A 201 -6.25 4.91 15.94
N GLY A 202 -4.97 4.62 15.67
CA GLY A 202 -4.21 5.22 14.59
C GLY A 202 -3.70 4.14 13.64
N LEU A 203 -3.58 4.47 12.38
CA LEU A 203 -3.06 3.59 11.36
C LEU A 203 -1.98 4.30 10.55
N GLY A 204 -0.85 3.64 10.35
CA GLY A 204 0.27 4.14 9.59
C GLY A 204 0.70 3.16 8.51
N ILE A 205 0.96 3.69 7.32
CA ILE A 205 1.34 2.91 6.14
C ILE A 205 2.66 3.46 5.59
N ALA A 206 3.56 2.57 5.20
CA ALA A 206 4.78 2.91 4.49
C ALA A 206 5.05 1.90 3.37
N LYS A 207 5.69 2.38 2.30
CA LYS A 207 6.09 1.55 1.16
C LYS A 207 7.61 1.51 1.07
N SER A 208 8.18 0.32 0.95
CA SER A 208 9.60 0.12 0.69
C SER A 208 9.94 0.27 -0.79
N SER A 209 11.23 0.33 -1.09
CA SER A 209 11.74 0.51 -2.46
C SER A 209 11.40 -0.65 -3.40
N ASP A 210 11.22 -1.87 -2.86
CA ASP A 210 10.81 -3.05 -3.62
C ASP A 210 9.30 -3.12 -3.87
N GLY A 211 8.54 -2.14 -3.38
CA GLY A 211 7.10 -2.07 -3.55
C GLY A 211 6.28 -2.74 -2.44
N THR A 212 6.92 -3.32 -1.42
CA THR A 212 6.23 -3.88 -0.25
C THR A 212 5.58 -2.78 0.57
N VAL A 213 4.31 -2.96 0.93
CA VAL A 213 3.52 -2.03 1.73
C VAL A 213 3.39 -2.57 3.14
N TYR A 214 3.88 -1.80 4.11
CA TYR A 214 3.84 -2.13 5.54
C TYR A 214 2.73 -1.36 6.23
N PHE A 215 2.03 -2.04 7.13
CA PHE A 215 0.89 -1.51 7.89
C PHE A 215 1.13 -1.69 9.37
N THR A 216 0.85 -0.66 10.13
CA THR A 216 0.78 -0.71 11.59
C THR A 216 -0.54 -0.07 12.02
N GLN A 217 -1.33 -0.78 12.81
CA GLN A 217 -2.52 -0.24 13.45
C GLN A 217 -2.36 -0.37 14.96
N VAL A 218 -2.52 0.75 15.66
CA VAL A 218 -2.43 0.83 17.12
C VAL A 218 -3.79 1.18 17.67
N PHE A 219 -4.18 0.50 18.74
CA PHE A 219 -5.46 0.67 19.43
C PHE A 219 -5.22 1.07 20.86
N VAL A 220 -6.05 1.94 21.39
CA VAL A 220 -6.06 2.28 22.82
C VAL A 220 -7.48 2.38 23.41
N THR A 221 -7.56 2.14 24.71
CA THR A 221 -8.66 2.56 25.56
C THR A 221 -8.24 3.84 26.26
N ARG A 222 -8.94 4.91 26.01
CA ARG A 222 -8.79 6.18 26.74
C ARG A 222 -9.93 6.38 27.74
#